data_edff2b5d41023927eea88b5a67427ec3
#
_entry.id   edff2b5d41023927eea88b5a67427ec3
#
_cell.length_a   1.000
_cell.length_b   1.000
_cell.length_c   1.000
_cell.angle_alpha   90.00
_cell.angle_beta   90.00
_cell.angle_gamma   90.00
#
_symmetry.space_group_name_H-M   'P 1'
#
loop_
_entity.id
_entity.type
_entity.pdbx_description
1 polymer ?
#
loop_
_entity_poly.entity_id
_entity_poly.type
_entity_poly.pdbx_seq_one_letter_code
_entity_poly.pdbx_strand_id
1 'polypeptide(L)'
;MSVPVLPHRRDLRQGDLVFPEEILRIGHKLDFQFDCVSEQIQREVFGPELDTGRIGDWLDLYAAYDVALQDVVDHVDVTLCRNNGEEEHPFTYPLSRAERDVLRGEMEAACLRQTGRTLARQYQHLLAEAGGEPPELTGGQRRIPVDKVSFTDELSECDGRFLFYMPVTFDPDAVFGTHVATAENDDWLNVYAAYDLDTGQPCSALDVTLVCGDGNEFAFRYPLTEQEQAALLPKMDACCREQAGMALADFRARYLAEAQQPRQAPGLAQL
;
A
#
# COMPACT_ATOMS: atom_id res chain seq x y z
N MET A 1 12.22 -24.44 13.88
CA MET A 1 13.69 -24.26 13.84
C MET A 1 13.93 -22.87 13.34
N SER A 2 14.90 -22.12 13.88
CA SER A 2 15.24 -20.80 13.35
C SER A 2 16.05 -20.96 12.07
N VAL A 3 15.77 -20.12 11.05
CA VAL A 3 16.55 -20.06 9.80
C VAL A 3 17.97 -19.60 10.13
N PRO A 4 19.03 -20.27 9.64
CA PRO A 4 20.41 -19.84 9.86
C PRO A 4 20.69 -18.48 9.23
N VAL A 5 21.47 -17.64 9.95
CA VAL A 5 21.86 -16.32 9.47
C VAL A 5 23.26 -16.42 8.86
N LEU A 6 23.39 -15.95 7.63
CA LEU A 6 24.70 -15.89 6.95
C LEU A 6 25.58 -14.79 7.54
N PRO A 7 26.90 -15.03 7.64
CA PRO A 7 27.80 -13.98 8.06
C PRO A 7 27.96 -12.92 6.98
N HIS A 8 27.89 -11.64 7.39
CA HIS A 8 28.17 -10.53 6.49
C HIS A 8 29.68 -10.53 6.10
N ARG A 9 29.99 -10.62 4.82
CA ARG A 9 31.36 -10.75 4.28
C ARG A 9 31.77 -9.55 3.44
N ARG A 10 30.91 -9.11 2.54
CA ARG A 10 31.12 -8.00 1.61
C ARG A 10 29.78 -7.32 1.37
N ASP A 11 29.75 -5.99 1.39
CA ASP A 11 28.55 -5.24 1.03
C ASP A 11 28.15 -5.47 -0.43
N LEU A 12 26.86 -5.62 -0.66
CA LEU A 12 26.25 -5.54 -1.98
C LEU A 12 26.48 -4.15 -2.59
N ARG A 13 26.79 -4.10 -3.88
CA ARG A 13 27.07 -2.86 -4.61
C ARG A 13 26.18 -2.75 -5.83
N GLN A 14 26.03 -1.54 -6.32
CA GLN A 14 25.36 -1.28 -7.58
C GLN A 14 26.01 -2.08 -8.72
N GLY A 15 25.19 -2.79 -9.49
CA GLY A 15 25.61 -3.65 -10.59
C GLY A 15 26.08 -5.04 -10.19
N ASP A 16 26.02 -5.43 -8.91
CA ASP A 16 26.29 -6.81 -8.46
C ASP A 16 25.13 -7.77 -8.81
N LEU A 17 23.94 -7.22 -9.05
CA LEU A 17 22.68 -7.95 -9.12
C LEU A 17 21.99 -7.82 -10.48
N VAL A 18 21.31 -8.87 -10.87
CA VAL A 18 20.40 -8.90 -12.03
C VAL A 18 19.03 -9.33 -11.54
N PHE A 19 18.01 -8.55 -11.88
CA PHE A 19 16.61 -8.84 -11.56
C PHE A 19 15.94 -9.44 -12.81
N PRO A 20 15.53 -10.72 -12.76
CA PRO A 20 14.67 -11.31 -13.78
C PRO A 20 13.28 -10.67 -13.79
N GLU A 21 12.42 -11.10 -14.68
CA GLU A 21 11.21 -10.33 -15.05
C GLU A 21 10.04 -10.44 -14.06
N GLU A 22 10.13 -11.21 -12.98
CA GLU A 22 8.98 -11.45 -12.11
C GLU A 22 9.05 -10.61 -10.83
N ILE A 23 7.98 -9.82 -10.60
CA ILE A 23 7.74 -9.05 -9.39
C ILE A 23 6.46 -9.58 -8.75
N LEU A 24 6.57 -10.17 -7.57
CA LEU A 24 5.44 -10.73 -6.85
C LEU A 24 4.94 -9.77 -5.76
N ARG A 25 3.63 -9.76 -5.51
CA ARG A 25 3.07 -9.07 -4.36
C ARG A 25 2.69 -10.08 -3.27
N ILE A 26 3.28 -9.93 -2.09
CA ILE A 26 2.96 -10.74 -0.90
C ILE A 26 2.57 -9.82 0.25
N GLY A 27 1.27 -9.76 0.57
CA GLY A 27 0.76 -8.81 1.57
C GLY A 27 1.00 -7.36 1.15
N HIS A 28 1.75 -6.62 1.94
CA HIS A 28 2.13 -5.21 1.69
C HIS A 28 3.55 -5.06 1.13
N LYS A 29 4.11 -6.13 0.58
CA LYS A 29 5.46 -6.14 0.02
C LYS A 29 5.46 -6.48 -1.46
N LEU A 30 6.48 -5.99 -2.17
CA LEU A 30 6.89 -6.47 -3.49
C LEU A 30 8.13 -7.33 -3.32
N ASP A 31 8.03 -8.59 -3.67
CA ASP A 31 9.15 -9.54 -3.64
C ASP A 31 9.81 -9.60 -5.01
N PHE A 32 11.11 -9.47 -4.99
CA PHE A 32 11.98 -9.52 -6.16
C PHE A 32 12.91 -10.71 -6.07
N GLN A 33 12.79 -11.62 -7.02
CA GLN A 33 13.85 -12.58 -7.26
C GLN A 33 15.01 -11.87 -7.96
N PHE A 34 16.24 -12.22 -7.61
CA PHE A 34 17.44 -11.70 -8.28
C PHE A 34 18.56 -12.73 -8.32
N ASP A 35 19.52 -12.50 -9.20
CA ASP A 35 20.75 -13.27 -9.31
C ASP A 35 21.96 -12.37 -9.10
N CYS A 36 23.07 -12.95 -8.69
CA CYS A 36 24.37 -12.28 -8.78
C CYS A 36 24.85 -12.29 -10.24
N VAL A 37 25.46 -11.19 -10.71
CA VAL A 37 26.01 -11.09 -12.06
C VAL A 37 27.14 -12.10 -12.33
N SER A 38 27.73 -12.70 -11.27
CA SER A 38 28.71 -13.78 -11.38
C SER A 38 28.79 -14.63 -10.12
N GLU A 39 29.23 -15.88 -10.26
CA GLU A 39 29.52 -16.79 -9.14
C GLU A 39 30.59 -16.23 -8.19
N GLN A 40 31.54 -15.43 -8.69
CA GLN A 40 32.50 -14.78 -7.86
C GLN A 40 31.85 -13.81 -6.87
N ILE A 41 30.96 -12.97 -7.33
CA ILE A 41 30.18 -12.02 -6.48
C ILE A 41 29.34 -12.80 -5.49
N GLN A 42 28.63 -13.84 -5.94
CA GLN A 42 27.86 -14.71 -5.07
C GLN A 42 28.70 -15.26 -3.90
N ARG A 43 29.89 -15.78 -4.19
CA ARG A 43 30.83 -16.31 -3.16
C ARG A 43 31.39 -15.22 -2.23
N GLU A 44 31.65 -14.03 -2.78
CA GLU A 44 32.18 -12.91 -1.99
C GLU A 44 31.10 -12.35 -1.01
N VAL A 45 29.84 -12.31 -1.40
CA VAL A 45 28.74 -11.77 -0.62
C VAL A 45 28.18 -12.82 0.33
N PHE A 46 27.69 -13.92 -0.20
CA PHE A 46 26.93 -14.93 0.55
C PHE A 46 27.81 -16.04 1.15
N GLY A 47 29.03 -16.21 0.64
CA GLY A 47 30.00 -17.15 1.15
C GLY A 47 30.20 -18.39 0.27
N PRO A 48 31.39 -19.01 0.38
CA PRO A 48 31.72 -20.21 -0.38
C PRO A 48 30.93 -21.45 0.04
N GLU A 49 30.30 -21.43 1.21
CA GLU A 49 29.41 -22.50 1.69
C GLU A 49 28.12 -22.64 0.85
N LEU A 50 27.75 -21.58 0.12
CA LEU A 50 26.63 -21.57 -0.82
C LEU A 50 27.06 -21.79 -2.27
N ASP A 51 28.19 -22.55 -2.45
CA ASP A 51 28.71 -22.86 -3.76
C ASP A 51 27.74 -23.75 -4.56
N THR A 52 27.38 -23.29 -5.75
CA THR A 52 26.50 -23.96 -6.71
C THR A 52 27.27 -24.63 -7.86
N GLY A 53 28.57 -24.91 -7.66
CA GLY A 53 29.44 -25.51 -8.67
C GLY A 53 29.09 -26.94 -9.08
N ARG A 54 28.04 -27.57 -8.50
CA ARG A 54 27.55 -28.88 -8.93
C ARG A 54 26.38 -28.68 -9.90
N ILE A 55 26.31 -29.53 -10.92
CA ILE A 55 25.19 -29.53 -11.86
C ILE A 55 23.91 -29.86 -11.09
N GLY A 56 22.91 -29.01 -11.23
CA GLY A 56 21.60 -29.15 -10.56
C GLY A 56 21.52 -28.46 -9.20
N ASP A 57 22.55 -27.71 -8.79
CA ASP A 57 22.50 -26.82 -7.64
C ASP A 57 22.30 -25.37 -8.11
N TRP A 58 21.49 -24.59 -7.39
CA TRP A 58 21.31 -23.13 -7.61
C TRP A 58 20.98 -22.41 -6.31
N LEU A 59 21.03 -21.08 -6.35
CA LEU A 59 20.51 -20.21 -5.29
C LEU A 59 19.27 -19.50 -5.76
N ASP A 60 18.25 -19.52 -4.91
CA ASP A 60 17.11 -18.60 -5.01
C ASP A 60 17.34 -17.45 -4.04
N LEU A 61 17.40 -16.23 -4.56
CA LEU A 61 17.64 -15.01 -3.80
C LEU A 61 16.42 -14.10 -3.92
N TYR A 62 15.83 -13.73 -2.79
CA TYR A 62 14.68 -12.85 -2.74
C TYR A 62 14.94 -11.66 -1.82
N ALA A 63 14.64 -10.47 -2.29
CA ALA A 63 14.58 -9.27 -1.49
C ALA A 63 13.20 -8.64 -1.60
N ALA A 64 12.66 -8.14 -0.50
CA ALA A 64 11.35 -7.54 -0.47
C ALA A 64 11.42 -6.02 -0.25
N TYR A 65 10.64 -5.27 -1.02
CA TYR A 65 10.35 -3.87 -0.77
C TYR A 65 9.04 -3.76 0.00
N ASP A 66 9.10 -3.23 1.22
CA ASP A 66 7.93 -2.97 2.04
C ASP A 66 7.35 -1.59 1.70
N VAL A 67 6.15 -1.59 1.13
CA VAL A 67 5.51 -0.35 0.67
C VAL A 67 5.07 0.54 1.84
N ALA A 68 4.69 -0.06 2.98
CA ALA A 68 4.27 0.69 4.16
C ALA A 68 5.46 1.38 4.85
N LEU A 69 6.65 0.78 4.79
CA LEU A 69 7.89 1.35 5.31
C LEU A 69 8.66 2.18 4.29
N GLN A 70 8.32 2.07 3.00
CA GLN A 70 9.06 2.64 1.85
C GLN A 70 10.55 2.27 1.85
N ASP A 71 10.86 1.09 2.30
CA ASP A 71 12.24 0.62 2.39
C ASP A 71 12.32 -0.86 2.03
N VAL A 72 13.50 -1.30 1.65
CA VAL A 72 13.81 -2.72 1.53
C VAL A 72 13.83 -3.33 2.93
N VAL A 73 13.28 -4.53 3.09
CA VAL A 73 13.37 -5.28 4.35
C VAL A 73 14.84 -5.47 4.75
N ASP A 74 15.10 -5.74 6.02
CA ASP A 74 16.44 -5.75 6.60
C ASP A 74 17.27 -7.03 6.28
N HIS A 75 16.76 -7.86 5.39
CA HIS A 75 17.42 -9.11 4.99
C HIS A 75 17.07 -9.52 3.56
N VAL A 76 17.90 -10.42 3.02
CA VAL A 76 17.63 -11.22 1.82
C VAL A 76 17.31 -12.64 2.27
N ASP A 77 16.25 -13.21 1.73
CA ASP A 77 15.99 -14.64 1.83
C ASP A 77 16.84 -15.37 0.80
N VAL A 78 17.60 -16.34 1.27
CA VAL A 78 18.54 -17.12 0.46
C VAL A 78 18.19 -18.59 0.60
N THR A 79 17.88 -19.27 -0.49
CA THR A 79 17.64 -20.70 -0.47
C THR A 79 18.66 -21.40 -1.38
N LEU A 80 19.48 -22.26 -0.80
CA LEU A 80 20.36 -23.15 -1.57
C LEU A 80 19.57 -24.40 -1.96
N CYS A 81 19.29 -24.54 -3.24
CA CYS A 81 18.63 -25.68 -3.83
C CYS A 81 19.69 -26.65 -4.36
N ARG A 82 19.59 -27.93 -3.97
CA ARG A 82 20.50 -29.00 -4.37
C ARG A 82 19.75 -30.14 -5.04
N ASN A 83 20.47 -30.93 -5.82
CA ASN A 83 19.92 -32.13 -6.47
C ASN A 83 18.66 -31.83 -7.31
N ASN A 84 18.69 -30.79 -8.15
CA ASN A 84 17.54 -30.32 -8.94
C ASN A 84 16.33 -29.91 -8.07
N GLY A 85 16.57 -29.34 -6.90
CA GLY A 85 15.51 -28.85 -6.00
C GLY A 85 14.93 -29.92 -5.06
N GLU A 86 15.50 -31.12 -5.00
CA GLU A 86 15.06 -32.15 -4.04
C GLU A 86 15.44 -31.79 -2.59
N GLU A 87 16.47 -30.96 -2.42
CA GLU A 87 16.95 -30.50 -1.10
C GLU A 87 16.99 -28.98 -1.07
N GLU A 88 16.26 -28.36 -0.15
CA GLU A 88 16.23 -26.91 0.06
C GLU A 88 16.82 -26.55 1.42
N HIS A 89 17.76 -25.62 1.40
CA HIS A 89 18.44 -25.13 2.61
C HIS A 89 18.23 -23.61 2.71
N PRO A 90 17.28 -23.14 3.52
CA PRO A 90 17.02 -21.72 3.68
C PRO A 90 18.02 -21.04 4.62
N PHE A 91 18.40 -19.82 4.28
CA PHE A 91 19.23 -18.91 5.05
C PHE A 91 18.68 -17.50 4.98
N THR A 92 19.11 -16.66 5.93
CA THR A 92 18.84 -15.21 5.91
C THR A 92 20.16 -14.46 5.84
N TYR A 93 20.30 -13.53 4.88
CA TYR A 93 21.43 -12.62 4.79
C TYR A 93 21.02 -11.23 5.31
N PRO A 94 21.57 -10.76 6.45
CA PRO A 94 21.22 -9.47 7.01
C PRO A 94 21.79 -8.33 6.16
N LEU A 95 20.95 -7.31 5.86
CA LEU A 95 21.34 -6.13 5.09
C LEU A 95 21.74 -4.97 5.98
N SER A 96 22.90 -4.37 5.69
CA SER A 96 23.24 -3.05 6.21
C SER A 96 22.33 -1.97 5.60
N ARG A 97 22.31 -0.78 6.21
CA ARG A 97 21.57 0.36 5.65
C ARG A 97 22.06 0.73 4.25
N ALA A 98 23.37 0.72 4.03
CA ALA A 98 23.95 1.04 2.72
C ALA A 98 23.52 0.04 1.64
N GLU A 99 23.45 -1.25 1.97
CA GLU A 99 22.97 -2.29 1.06
C GLU A 99 21.47 -2.14 0.74
N ARG A 100 20.65 -1.78 1.73
CA ARG A 100 19.23 -1.50 1.49
C ARG A 100 19.03 -0.31 0.54
N ASP A 101 19.84 0.75 0.68
CA ASP A 101 19.79 1.88 -0.24
C ASP A 101 20.19 1.47 -1.67
N VAL A 102 21.22 0.61 -1.83
CA VAL A 102 21.62 0.05 -3.13
C VAL A 102 20.49 -0.80 -3.71
N LEU A 103 19.98 -1.78 -2.94
CA LEU A 103 18.92 -2.67 -3.37
C LEU A 103 17.64 -1.90 -3.78
N ARG A 104 17.24 -0.91 -3.01
CA ARG A 104 16.09 -0.06 -3.34
C ARG A 104 16.26 0.61 -4.71
N GLY A 105 17.43 1.17 -4.98
CA GLY A 105 17.72 1.79 -6.28
C GLY A 105 17.70 0.80 -7.44
N GLU A 106 18.25 -0.40 -7.25
CA GLU A 106 18.25 -1.45 -8.27
C GLU A 106 16.83 -2.03 -8.50
N MET A 107 16.05 -2.25 -7.45
CA MET A 107 14.66 -2.69 -7.52
C MET A 107 13.78 -1.65 -8.24
N GLU A 108 13.94 -0.35 -7.91
CA GLU A 108 13.23 0.73 -8.60
C GLU A 108 13.55 0.75 -10.10
N ALA A 109 14.85 0.65 -10.44
CA ALA A 109 15.31 0.60 -11.83
C ALA A 109 14.80 -0.66 -12.56
N ALA A 110 14.77 -1.82 -11.89
CA ALA A 110 14.24 -3.06 -12.43
C ALA A 110 12.73 -2.93 -12.69
N CYS A 111 11.97 -2.44 -11.71
CA CYS A 111 10.54 -2.23 -11.81
C CYS A 111 10.17 -1.31 -12.97
N LEU A 112 10.85 -0.16 -13.08
CA LEU A 112 10.66 0.77 -14.21
C LEU A 112 10.96 0.13 -15.57
N ARG A 113 12.03 -0.66 -15.70
CA ARG A 113 12.37 -1.34 -16.96
C ARG A 113 11.33 -2.39 -17.35
N GLN A 114 10.84 -3.16 -16.39
CA GLN A 114 9.95 -4.30 -16.62
C GLN A 114 8.50 -3.87 -16.82
N THR A 115 8.02 -2.90 -16.04
CA THR A 115 6.60 -2.56 -15.95
C THR A 115 6.28 -1.13 -16.40
N GLY A 116 7.29 -0.27 -16.55
CA GLY A 116 7.10 1.16 -16.77
C GLY A 116 6.57 1.92 -15.54
N ARG A 117 6.57 1.28 -14.35
CA ARG A 117 6.02 1.85 -13.11
C ARG A 117 7.08 1.93 -12.03
N THR A 118 6.92 2.88 -11.11
CA THR A 118 7.66 2.92 -9.84
C THR A 118 7.25 1.74 -8.94
N LEU A 119 8.04 1.44 -7.90
CA LEU A 119 7.71 0.39 -6.92
C LEU A 119 6.31 0.61 -6.30
N ALA A 120 6.02 1.84 -5.89
CA ALA A 120 4.72 2.19 -5.32
C ALA A 120 3.57 1.96 -6.32
N ARG A 121 3.73 2.40 -7.56
CA ARG A 121 2.73 2.21 -8.64
C ARG A 121 2.53 0.75 -9.01
N GLN A 122 3.60 -0.03 -9.07
CA GLN A 122 3.49 -1.47 -9.33
C GLN A 122 2.75 -2.20 -8.23
N TYR A 123 3.03 -1.86 -6.96
CA TYR A 123 2.29 -2.42 -5.85
C TYR A 123 0.78 -2.12 -5.94
N GLN A 124 0.41 -0.86 -6.21
CA GLN A 124 -1.00 -0.48 -6.33
C GLN A 124 -1.69 -1.18 -7.50
N HIS A 125 -0.99 -1.34 -8.62
CA HIS A 125 -1.50 -2.10 -9.76
C HIS A 125 -1.80 -3.56 -9.39
N LEU A 126 -0.83 -4.26 -8.78
CA LEU A 126 -1.01 -5.64 -8.34
C LEU A 126 -2.06 -5.78 -7.22
N LEU A 127 -2.19 -4.78 -6.36
CA LEU A 127 -3.24 -4.74 -5.34
C LEU A 127 -4.63 -4.65 -5.97
N ALA A 128 -4.80 -3.75 -6.93
CA ALA A 128 -6.06 -3.57 -7.65
C ALA A 128 -6.44 -4.83 -8.46
N GLU A 129 -5.49 -5.46 -9.14
CA GLU A 129 -5.72 -6.72 -9.87
C GLU A 129 -6.16 -7.86 -8.94
N ALA A 130 -5.64 -7.90 -7.73
CA ALA A 130 -6.00 -8.91 -6.74
C ALA A 130 -7.30 -8.61 -5.97
N GLY A 131 -7.93 -7.44 -6.18
CA GLY A 131 -9.10 -6.99 -5.40
C GLY A 131 -8.80 -6.81 -3.91
N GLY A 132 -7.54 -6.46 -3.56
CA GLY A 132 -7.09 -6.32 -2.18
C GLY A 132 -7.52 -4.99 -1.54
N GLU A 133 -7.51 -4.93 -0.20
CA GLU A 133 -7.74 -3.68 0.53
C GLU A 133 -6.56 -2.70 0.33
N PRO A 134 -6.84 -1.39 0.22
CA PRO A 134 -5.79 -0.37 0.17
C PRO A 134 -4.88 -0.41 1.40
N PRO A 135 -3.57 -0.16 1.24
CA PRO A 135 -2.62 -0.18 2.34
C PRO A 135 -2.89 0.95 3.35
N GLU A 136 -2.56 0.68 4.62
CA GLU A 136 -2.67 1.68 5.68
C GLU A 136 -1.49 2.65 5.66
N LEU A 137 -1.81 3.94 5.79
CA LEU A 137 -0.83 5.01 5.97
C LEU A 137 -0.37 5.05 7.43
N THR A 138 0.87 4.66 7.68
CA THR A 138 1.45 4.59 9.04
C THR A 138 2.66 5.51 9.23
N GLY A 139 3.11 6.17 8.16
CA GLY A 139 4.36 6.95 8.13
C GLY A 139 4.28 8.38 8.67
N GLY A 140 3.10 8.89 9.01
CA GLY A 140 2.94 10.25 9.50
C GLY A 140 3.49 10.46 10.92
N GLN A 141 4.13 11.61 11.14
CA GLN A 141 4.68 12.01 12.45
C GLN A 141 3.64 12.68 13.36
N ARG A 142 2.50 13.09 12.82
CA ARG A 142 1.40 13.77 13.49
C ARG A 142 0.09 13.09 13.23
N ARG A 143 -0.84 13.28 14.14
CA ARG A 143 -2.23 12.85 13.94
C ARG A 143 -3.01 13.95 13.21
N ILE A 144 -4.13 13.55 12.60
CA ILE A 144 -5.02 14.49 11.92
C ILE A 144 -5.47 15.60 12.89
N PRO A 145 -5.34 16.89 12.50
CA PRO A 145 -5.81 18.01 13.34
C PRO A 145 -7.33 18.13 13.21
N VAL A 146 -8.06 17.30 13.96
CA VAL A 146 -9.54 17.19 13.84
C VAL A 146 -10.24 18.53 14.04
N ASP A 147 -9.71 19.43 14.84
CA ASP A 147 -10.21 20.80 15.04
C ASP A 147 -10.23 21.62 13.75
N LYS A 148 -9.32 21.36 12.81
CA LYS A 148 -9.18 22.03 11.51
C LYS A 148 -9.92 21.32 10.37
N VAL A 149 -10.44 20.12 10.60
CA VAL A 149 -11.19 19.38 9.59
C VAL A 149 -12.53 20.06 9.35
N SER A 150 -12.86 20.25 8.08
CA SER A 150 -14.20 20.59 7.59
C SER A 150 -14.57 19.64 6.47
N PHE A 151 -15.85 19.49 6.22
CA PHE A 151 -16.37 18.78 5.07
C PHE A 151 -16.98 19.77 4.08
N THR A 152 -16.83 19.51 2.79
CA THR A 152 -17.43 20.32 1.75
C THR A 152 -18.69 19.67 1.18
N ASP A 153 -19.31 20.34 0.21
CA ASP A 153 -20.66 20.11 -0.29
C ASP A 153 -20.91 18.79 -1.04
N GLU A 154 -20.00 17.81 -0.96
CA GLU A 154 -20.22 16.52 -1.61
C GLU A 154 -20.50 15.43 -0.58
N LEU A 155 -21.78 15.16 -0.36
CA LEU A 155 -22.25 13.97 0.33
C LEU A 155 -22.65 12.93 -0.72
N SER A 156 -21.94 11.85 -0.82
CA SER A 156 -22.23 10.75 -1.74
C SER A 156 -22.44 9.43 -0.98
N GLU A 157 -23.10 8.48 -1.62
CA GLU A 157 -23.25 7.12 -1.09
C GLU A 157 -22.46 6.16 -1.94
N CYS A 158 -21.71 5.29 -1.30
CA CYS A 158 -20.94 4.23 -1.95
C CYS A 158 -20.85 3.02 -1.01
N ASP A 159 -21.23 1.86 -1.50
CA ASP A 159 -21.09 0.56 -0.81
C ASP A 159 -21.60 0.56 0.65
N GLY A 160 -22.80 1.10 0.85
CA GLY A 160 -23.41 1.14 2.19
C GLY A 160 -22.78 2.14 3.15
N ARG A 161 -22.10 3.16 2.63
CA ARG A 161 -21.47 4.22 3.40
C ARG A 161 -21.82 5.60 2.83
N PHE A 162 -22.01 6.59 3.69
CA PHE A 162 -21.96 7.99 3.29
C PHE A 162 -20.53 8.47 3.30
N LEU A 163 -20.08 9.07 2.20
CA LEU A 163 -18.75 9.64 2.03
C LEU A 163 -18.82 11.16 2.17
N PHE A 164 -17.91 11.69 3.00
CA PHE A 164 -17.76 13.12 3.25
C PHE A 164 -16.41 13.58 2.74
N TYR A 165 -16.37 14.39 1.70
CA TYR A 165 -15.12 14.92 1.19
C TYR A 165 -14.49 15.90 2.19
N MET A 166 -13.23 15.67 2.48
CA MET A 166 -12.44 16.43 3.44
C MET A 166 -11.29 17.16 2.73
N PRO A 167 -11.42 18.49 2.49
CA PRO A 167 -10.30 19.27 1.97
C PRO A 167 -9.09 19.18 2.89
N VAL A 168 -7.92 18.90 2.33
CA VAL A 168 -6.67 18.84 3.08
C VAL A 168 -6.17 20.25 3.31
N THR A 169 -6.37 20.78 4.52
CA THR A 169 -5.97 22.13 4.95
C THR A 169 -4.75 22.12 5.88
N PHE A 170 -4.13 20.96 6.06
CA PHE A 170 -2.97 20.72 6.90
C PHE A 170 -1.84 20.15 6.05
N ASP A 171 -0.65 20.03 6.63
CA ASP A 171 0.51 19.41 5.99
C ASP A 171 0.27 17.90 5.82
N PRO A 172 0.05 17.41 4.59
CA PRO A 172 -0.28 16.00 4.35
C PRO A 172 0.90 15.08 4.67
N ASP A 173 2.14 15.49 4.42
CA ASP A 173 3.33 14.69 4.68
C ASP A 173 3.50 14.42 6.17
N ALA A 174 3.19 15.44 6.99
CA ALA A 174 3.26 15.30 8.45
C ALA A 174 2.21 14.32 9.00
N VAL A 175 1.05 14.17 8.34
CA VAL A 175 -0.07 13.33 8.79
C VAL A 175 -0.08 11.98 8.10
N PHE A 176 0.03 11.94 6.79
CA PHE A 176 -0.09 10.74 5.99
C PHE A 176 1.25 10.08 5.66
N GLY A 177 2.36 10.82 5.84
CA GLY A 177 3.69 10.40 5.42
C GLY A 177 4.02 10.83 3.99
N THR A 178 5.30 10.76 3.64
CA THR A 178 5.83 11.22 2.36
C THR A 178 5.37 10.42 1.13
N HIS A 179 4.65 9.32 1.34
CA HIS A 179 4.08 8.49 0.26
C HIS A 179 3.02 9.21 -0.57
N VAL A 180 2.35 10.15 0.06
CA VAL A 180 1.28 10.94 -0.53
C VAL A 180 1.70 12.39 -0.77
N ALA A 181 3.02 12.62 -0.87
CA ALA A 181 3.57 13.95 -1.16
C ALA A 181 3.05 14.46 -2.51
N THR A 182 2.52 15.68 -2.49
CA THR A 182 1.94 16.35 -3.68
C THR A 182 2.79 17.52 -4.17
N ALA A 183 4.05 17.61 -3.69
CA ALA A 183 4.85 18.85 -3.84
C ALA A 183 5.43 19.11 -5.24
N GLU A 184 5.44 18.13 -6.16
CA GLU A 184 6.29 18.25 -7.35
C GLU A 184 5.60 18.10 -8.72
N ASN A 185 4.33 17.63 -8.84
CA ASN A 185 3.84 17.18 -10.16
C ASN A 185 2.36 17.46 -10.47
N ASP A 186 1.76 18.51 -9.99
CA ASP A 186 0.29 18.71 -10.12
C ASP A 186 -0.51 17.54 -9.51
N ASP A 187 0.06 16.86 -8.50
CA ASP A 187 -0.57 15.81 -7.76
C ASP A 187 -1.51 16.41 -6.69
N TRP A 188 -2.61 15.73 -6.38
CA TRP A 188 -3.49 16.16 -5.29
C TRP A 188 -4.03 14.96 -4.51
N LEU A 189 -4.59 15.24 -3.33
CA LEU A 189 -5.21 14.25 -2.48
C LEU A 189 -6.72 14.41 -2.45
N ASN A 190 -7.43 13.32 -2.70
CA ASN A 190 -8.82 13.17 -2.37
C ASN A 190 -8.93 12.41 -1.04
N VAL A 191 -9.50 13.04 -0.03
CA VAL A 191 -9.66 12.43 1.29
C VAL A 191 -11.13 12.39 1.66
N TYR A 192 -11.62 11.21 2.02
CA TYR A 192 -13.01 11.01 2.42
C TYR A 192 -13.06 10.40 3.82
N ALA A 193 -13.91 10.96 4.65
CA ALA A 193 -14.35 10.30 5.87
C ALA A 193 -15.67 9.56 5.57
N ALA A 194 -15.79 8.33 6.01
CA ALA A 194 -16.94 7.50 5.74
C ALA A 194 -17.77 7.29 7.01
N TYR A 195 -19.11 7.27 6.83
CA TYR A 195 -20.09 6.94 7.85
C TYR A 195 -20.83 5.67 7.43
N ASP A 196 -20.71 4.64 8.21
CA ASP A 196 -21.27 3.32 7.92
C ASP A 196 -22.77 3.30 8.16
N LEU A 197 -23.53 2.85 7.15
CA LEU A 197 -24.99 2.84 7.18
C LEU A 197 -25.59 1.71 8.02
N ASP A 198 -24.86 0.64 8.24
CA ASP A 198 -25.32 -0.49 9.07
C ASP A 198 -25.14 -0.17 10.55
N THR A 199 -23.96 0.25 10.94
CA THR A 199 -23.63 0.54 12.33
C THR A 199 -24.09 1.92 12.79
N GLY A 200 -24.22 2.89 11.87
CA GLY A 200 -24.51 4.27 12.22
C GLY A 200 -23.37 4.97 12.93
N GLN A 201 -22.12 4.64 12.58
CA GLN A 201 -20.90 5.20 13.17
C GLN A 201 -19.92 5.63 12.06
N PRO A 202 -18.99 6.57 12.35
CA PRO A 202 -17.87 6.84 11.47
C PRO A 202 -17.03 5.58 11.29
N CYS A 203 -16.55 5.34 10.08
CA CYS A 203 -15.62 4.25 9.81
C CYS A 203 -14.29 4.45 10.54
N SER A 204 -13.56 3.35 10.77
CA SER A 204 -12.29 3.35 11.50
C SER A 204 -11.09 3.89 10.69
N ALA A 205 -11.30 4.29 9.44
CA ALA A 205 -10.27 4.87 8.59
C ALA A 205 -10.83 5.94 7.67
N LEU A 206 -9.96 6.87 7.24
CA LEU A 206 -10.22 7.73 6.09
C LEU A 206 -9.79 6.99 4.83
N ASP A 207 -10.55 7.18 3.76
CA ASP A 207 -10.14 6.78 2.42
C ASP A 207 -9.32 7.95 1.82
N VAL A 208 -8.06 7.67 1.47
CA VAL A 208 -7.12 8.65 0.94
C VAL A 208 -6.68 8.22 -0.45
N THR A 209 -6.93 9.05 -1.45
CA THR A 209 -6.49 8.77 -2.83
C THR A 209 -5.52 9.85 -3.28
N LEU A 210 -4.30 9.44 -3.59
CA LEU A 210 -3.34 10.28 -4.30
C LEU A 210 -3.67 10.22 -5.79
N VAL A 211 -3.98 11.36 -6.38
CA VAL A 211 -4.19 11.51 -7.83
C VAL A 211 -2.97 12.21 -8.39
N CYS A 212 -2.24 11.53 -9.27
CA CYS A 212 -1.05 12.06 -9.90
C CYS A 212 -1.39 12.87 -11.15
N GLY A 213 -0.58 13.86 -11.48
CA GLY A 213 -0.75 14.70 -12.66
C GLY A 213 -0.81 13.95 -13.99
N ASP A 214 -0.33 12.69 -14.03
CA ASP A 214 -0.45 11.79 -15.18
C ASP A 214 -1.78 11.01 -15.22
N GLY A 215 -2.71 11.26 -14.27
CA GLY A 215 -4.02 10.63 -14.17
C GLY A 215 -4.02 9.26 -13.46
N ASN A 216 -2.89 8.81 -12.90
CA ASN A 216 -2.89 7.61 -12.07
C ASN A 216 -3.43 7.92 -10.66
N GLU A 217 -4.20 6.99 -10.11
CA GLU A 217 -4.79 7.08 -8.77
C GLU A 217 -4.25 5.97 -7.86
N PHE A 218 -3.91 6.33 -6.62
CA PHE A 218 -3.42 5.40 -5.61
C PHE A 218 -4.24 5.53 -4.34
N ALA A 219 -4.97 4.45 -4.02
CA ALA A 219 -5.82 4.39 -2.85
C ALA A 219 -5.01 3.93 -1.62
N PHE A 220 -5.28 4.58 -0.49
CA PHE A 220 -4.71 4.28 0.83
C PHE A 220 -5.81 4.39 1.89
N ARG A 221 -5.55 3.84 3.08
CA ARG A 221 -6.38 4.01 4.26
C ARG A 221 -5.57 4.67 5.37
N TYR A 222 -6.12 5.70 6.00
CA TYR A 222 -5.52 6.31 7.20
C TYR A 222 -6.32 5.89 8.43
N PRO A 223 -5.72 5.07 9.34
CA PRO A 223 -6.44 4.55 10.50
C PRO A 223 -6.75 5.65 11.52
N LEU A 224 -8.02 5.77 11.90
CA LEU A 224 -8.51 6.71 12.89
C LEU A 224 -8.54 6.09 14.29
N THR A 225 -8.14 6.85 15.29
CA THR A 225 -8.40 6.49 16.69
C THR A 225 -9.88 6.68 17.03
N GLU A 226 -10.36 6.03 18.08
CA GLU A 226 -11.72 6.24 18.59
C GLU A 226 -12.01 7.71 18.93
N GLN A 227 -11.01 8.44 19.43
CA GLN A 227 -11.13 9.85 19.73
C GLN A 227 -11.31 10.70 18.46
N GLU A 228 -10.60 10.39 17.39
CA GLU A 228 -10.74 11.06 16.08
C GLU A 228 -12.10 10.75 15.46
N GLN A 229 -12.55 9.51 15.49
CA GLN A 229 -13.88 9.12 15.02
C GLN A 229 -14.98 9.88 15.76
N ALA A 230 -14.91 9.91 17.10
CA ALA A 230 -15.86 10.64 17.93
C ALA A 230 -15.86 12.15 17.65
N ALA A 231 -14.71 12.73 17.31
CA ALA A 231 -14.59 14.15 16.97
C ALA A 231 -15.05 14.48 15.55
N LEU A 232 -15.00 13.53 14.61
CA LEU A 232 -15.50 13.70 13.24
C LEU A 232 -17.03 13.62 13.16
N LEU A 233 -17.68 12.80 13.99
CA LEU A 233 -19.12 12.58 13.94
C LEU A 233 -19.96 13.87 14.02
N PRO A 234 -19.75 14.82 14.95
CA PRO A 234 -20.50 16.07 14.99
C PRO A 234 -20.25 16.95 13.76
N LYS A 235 -19.10 16.84 13.11
CA LYS A 235 -18.79 17.57 11.88
C LYS A 235 -19.52 16.98 10.67
N MET A 236 -19.62 15.64 10.59
CA MET A 236 -20.45 14.95 9.61
C MET A 236 -21.93 15.32 9.78
N ASP A 237 -22.43 15.36 11.02
CA ASP A 237 -23.81 15.77 11.29
C ASP A 237 -24.07 17.23 10.88
N ALA A 238 -23.13 18.14 11.17
CA ALA A 238 -23.23 19.54 10.75
C ALA A 238 -23.24 19.68 9.22
N CYS A 239 -22.35 18.99 8.52
CA CYS A 239 -22.33 18.96 7.06
C CYS A 239 -23.64 18.41 6.48
N CYS A 240 -24.17 17.32 7.02
CA CYS A 240 -25.44 16.74 6.58
C CYS A 240 -26.61 17.72 6.81
N ARG A 241 -26.64 18.45 7.95
CA ARG A 241 -27.66 19.50 8.20
C ARG A 241 -27.59 20.64 7.18
N GLU A 242 -26.40 21.04 6.81
CA GLU A 242 -26.20 22.11 5.83
C GLU A 242 -26.66 21.67 4.42
N GLN A 243 -26.32 20.46 4.01
CA GLN A 243 -26.61 19.97 2.66
C GLN A 243 -28.02 19.38 2.50
N ALA A 244 -28.43 18.54 3.44
CA ALA A 244 -29.71 17.81 3.35
C ALA A 244 -30.83 18.41 4.21
N GLY A 245 -30.51 19.45 5.01
CA GLY A 245 -31.50 20.12 5.89
C GLY A 245 -31.93 19.28 7.09
N MET A 246 -31.25 18.17 7.40
CA MET A 246 -31.62 17.26 8.50
C MET A 246 -30.39 16.65 9.17
N ALA A 247 -30.57 16.11 10.38
CA ALA A 247 -29.51 15.42 11.10
C ALA A 247 -29.05 14.17 10.35
N LEU A 248 -27.78 13.80 10.50
CA LEU A 248 -27.20 12.62 9.83
C LEU A 248 -27.93 11.31 10.18
N ALA A 249 -28.37 11.15 11.42
CA ALA A 249 -29.14 9.98 11.83
C ALA A 249 -30.52 9.91 11.13
N ASP A 250 -31.20 11.04 10.95
CA ASP A 250 -32.49 11.12 10.26
C ASP A 250 -32.32 10.88 8.75
N PHE A 251 -31.25 11.44 8.18
CA PHE A 251 -30.89 11.23 6.78
C PHE A 251 -30.60 9.75 6.48
N ARG A 252 -29.82 9.09 7.35
CA ARG A 252 -29.58 7.64 7.28
C ARG A 252 -30.89 6.85 7.35
N ALA A 253 -31.74 7.15 8.34
CA ALA A 253 -33.01 6.43 8.51
C ALA A 253 -33.90 6.56 7.28
N ARG A 254 -34.00 7.75 6.69
CA ARG A 254 -34.73 8.00 5.46
C ARG A 254 -34.13 7.24 4.28
N TYR A 255 -32.82 7.29 4.10
CA TYR A 255 -32.13 6.58 3.02
C TYR A 255 -32.39 5.06 3.08
N LEU A 256 -32.23 4.45 4.26
CA LEU A 256 -32.47 3.01 4.45
C LEU A 256 -33.94 2.64 4.21
N ALA A 257 -34.90 3.49 4.59
CA ALA A 257 -36.32 3.26 4.32
C ALA A 257 -36.63 3.34 2.81
N GLU A 258 -36.01 4.27 2.08
CA GLU A 258 -36.17 4.41 0.62
C GLU A 258 -35.53 3.21 -0.12
N ALA A 259 -34.37 2.73 0.35
CA ALA A 259 -33.69 1.57 -0.23
C ALA A 259 -34.47 0.24 -0.07
N GLN A 260 -35.28 0.14 0.97
CA GLN A 260 -36.13 -1.04 1.24
C GLN A 260 -37.45 -1.02 0.46
N GLN A 261 -37.82 0.08 -0.17
CA GLN A 261 -39.06 0.11 -0.99
C GLN A 261 -38.82 -0.64 -2.30
N PRO A 262 -39.65 -1.65 -2.64
CA PRO A 262 -39.52 -2.34 -3.91
C PRO A 262 -39.68 -1.31 -5.04
N ARG A 263 -38.70 -1.19 -5.92
CA ARG A 263 -38.79 -0.40 -7.13
C ARG A 263 -40.03 -0.88 -7.90
N GLN A 264 -41.09 -0.12 -7.90
CA GLN A 264 -42.23 -0.41 -8.78
C GLN A 264 -41.69 -0.41 -10.20
N ALA A 265 -41.70 -1.57 -10.84
CA ALA A 265 -41.38 -1.68 -12.25
C ALA A 265 -42.28 -0.68 -12.99
N PRO A 266 -41.73 0.14 -13.91
CA PRO A 266 -42.59 1.02 -14.74
C PRO A 266 -43.59 0.12 -15.44
N GLY A 267 -44.89 0.34 -15.13
CA GLY A 267 -45.98 -0.43 -15.70
C GLY A 267 -45.88 -0.37 -17.21
N LEU A 268 -45.72 -1.52 -17.85
CA LEU A 268 -45.95 -1.68 -19.26
C LEU A 268 -47.40 -1.21 -19.51
N ALA A 269 -47.55 0.03 -19.96
CA ALA A 269 -48.82 0.50 -20.54
C ALA A 269 -49.10 -0.41 -21.74
N GLN A 270 -50.11 -1.25 -21.60
CA GLN A 270 -50.66 -2.00 -22.70
C GLN A 270 -51.19 -0.99 -23.71
N LEU A 271 -50.62 -0.98 -24.89
CA LEU A 271 -51.23 -0.50 -26.12
C LEU A 271 -51.84 -1.68 -26.87
#